data_33a6e08b5b5db16d79a86a14eb71b7d6
#
_entry.id   33a6e08b5b5db16d79a86a14eb71b7d6
#
_cell.length_a   1.000
_cell.length_b   1.000
_cell.length_c   1.000
_cell.angle_alpha   90.00
_cell.angle_beta   90.00
_cell.angle_gamma   90.00
#
_symmetry.space_group_name_H-M   'P 1'
#
loop_
_entity.id
_entity.type
_entity.pdbx_description
1 polymer ?
#
loop_
_entity_poly.entity_id
_entity_poly.type
_entity_poly.pdbx_seq_one_letter_code
_entity_poly.pdbx_strand_id
1 'polypeptide(L)'
;MQTNKPWVSLSVAMLICFGRLQAEDASATPSKSDIENIVREFILQHPEVLMESVQSYRERERVETQERSNAAIGANRSDLLDDPTSPVIGDAGAGIAIVQFFDYQCGYCRRVAPTVSKLLEEHKNVRVIFKELPILGPESHLASRAALAAAKQGAYAPFHQKLLAVDGPITAKAIEELTDQLGLDLARLRRDMSSPEVAAILVHNQRLANTLGVQSTPSFVIGNELIPGAMDLRRFEELISKNSGR
;
A
#
# COMPACT_ATOMS: atom_id res chain seq x y z
N MET A 1 55.77 100.78 28.12
CA MET A 1 54.61 101.64 28.38
C MET A 1 53.39 100.74 28.63
N GLN A 2 52.85 100.90 29.85
CA GLN A 2 51.75 100.07 30.39
C GLN A 2 50.41 100.43 29.73
N THR A 3 49.51 99.45 29.55
CA THR A 3 48.09 99.67 29.75
C THR A 3 47.38 98.39 30.13
N ASN A 4 46.77 98.46 31.31
CA ASN A 4 45.86 97.49 31.93
C ASN A 4 44.61 97.23 31.04
N LYS A 5 44.13 95.99 31.04
CA LYS A 5 42.73 95.69 30.76
C LYS A 5 42.14 94.71 31.79
N PRO A 6 40.91 94.94 32.21
CA PRO A 6 40.26 94.14 33.25
C PRO A 6 39.65 92.86 32.74
N TRP A 7 39.56 91.89 33.59
CA TRP A 7 38.93 90.58 33.46
C TRP A 7 37.38 90.75 33.49
N VAL A 8 36.74 90.21 32.45
CA VAL A 8 35.29 89.95 32.50
C VAL A 8 35.08 88.52 32.68
N SER A 9 34.53 88.15 33.81
CA SER A 9 34.16 86.80 34.18
C SER A 9 32.85 86.44 33.46
N LEU A 10 32.86 85.45 32.53
CA LEU A 10 31.67 84.87 31.92
C LEU A 10 31.42 83.52 32.57
N SER A 11 30.43 83.48 33.47
CA SER A 11 29.91 82.24 34.01
C SER A 11 29.06 81.54 32.99
N VAL A 12 29.54 80.44 32.40
CA VAL A 12 28.78 79.52 31.56
C VAL A 12 28.09 78.50 32.43
N ALA A 13 26.77 78.66 32.59
CA ALA A 13 25.93 77.64 33.23
C ALA A 13 25.76 76.50 32.26
N MET A 14 26.41 75.38 32.56
CA MET A 14 26.29 74.11 31.84
C MET A 14 25.03 73.40 32.29
N LEU A 15 23.95 73.53 31.51
CA LEU A 15 22.71 72.71 31.65
C LEU A 15 23.04 71.26 31.24
N ILE A 16 23.20 70.38 32.20
CA ILE A 16 23.30 68.94 31.97
C ILE A 16 21.85 68.41 31.75
N CYS A 17 21.47 68.24 30.51
CA CYS A 17 20.29 67.45 30.14
C CYS A 17 20.61 65.98 30.42
N PHE A 18 20.17 65.46 31.55
CA PHE A 18 20.07 64.04 31.80
C PHE A 18 18.92 63.49 30.91
N GLY A 19 19.28 63.08 29.70
CA GLY A 19 18.43 62.21 28.90
C GLY A 19 18.31 60.86 29.64
N ARG A 20 17.14 60.60 30.24
CA ARG A 20 16.77 59.25 30.64
C ARG A 20 16.75 58.37 29.37
N LEU A 21 17.82 57.57 29.15
CA LEU A 21 17.69 56.36 28.35
C LEU A 21 16.72 55.47 29.13
N GLN A 22 15.49 55.38 28.65
CA GLN A 22 14.62 54.27 28.97
C GLN A 22 15.26 53.04 28.34
N ALA A 23 15.90 52.19 29.14
CA ALA A 23 16.18 50.85 28.72
C ALA A 23 14.82 50.16 28.54
N GLU A 24 14.44 49.96 27.30
CA GLU A 24 13.36 49.02 26.97
C GLU A 24 13.72 47.67 27.58
N ASP A 25 12.89 47.22 28.46
CA ASP A 25 13.02 45.93 29.15
C ASP A 25 12.81 44.80 28.13
N ALA A 26 13.91 44.41 27.44
CA ALA A 26 13.92 43.43 26.36
C ALA A 26 13.90 41.97 26.90
N SER A 27 13.30 41.72 28.08
CA SER A 27 13.23 40.36 28.67
C SER A 27 11.82 39.94 29.07
N ALA A 28 10.79 40.45 28.46
CA ALA A 28 9.46 39.87 28.61
C ALA A 28 9.38 38.57 27.81
N THR A 29 9.39 37.43 28.47
CA THR A 29 9.07 36.14 27.83
C THR A 29 7.71 36.26 27.12
N PRO A 30 7.64 35.93 25.83
CA PRO A 30 6.38 36.09 25.08
C PRO A 30 5.27 35.28 25.75
N SER A 31 4.09 35.86 25.84
CA SER A 31 2.93 35.15 26.35
C SER A 31 2.55 33.98 25.43
N LYS A 32 1.76 33.05 25.95
CA LYS A 32 1.26 31.92 25.14
C LYS A 32 0.53 32.42 23.88
N SER A 33 -0.27 33.48 24.01
CA SER A 33 -1.01 34.06 22.89
C SER A 33 -0.08 34.69 21.84
N ASP A 34 1.02 35.30 22.25
CA ASP A 34 1.99 35.88 21.33
C ASP A 34 2.68 34.77 20.51
N ILE A 35 3.07 33.68 21.17
CA ILE A 35 3.65 32.50 20.50
C ILE A 35 2.65 31.88 19.51
N GLU A 36 1.40 31.69 19.91
CA GLU A 36 0.34 31.15 19.03
C GLU A 36 0.11 32.04 17.79
N ASN A 37 0.14 33.35 17.96
CA ASN A 37 0.00 34.29 16.86
C ASN A 37 1.22 34.25 15.91
N ILE A 38 2.43 34.25 16.45
CA ILE A 38 3.66 34.14 15.65
C ILE A 38 3.66 32.85 14.83
N VAL A 39 3.33 31.71 15.45
CA VAL A 39 3.26 30.42 14.77
C VAL A 39 2.19 30.44 13.68
N ARG A 40 1.02 31.01 13.96
CA ARG A 40 -0.05 31.14 12.97
C ARG A 40 0.38 31.98 11.79
N GLU A 41 0.94 33.15 12.02
CA GLU A 41 1.42 34.04 10.95
C GLU A 41 2.52 33.37 10.14
N PHE A 42 3.47 32.74 10.79
CA PHE A 42 4.54 31.99 10.11
C PHE A 42 4.00 30.92 9.18
N ILE A 43 3.07 30.08 9.66
CA ILE A 43 2.46 29.02 8.84
C ILE A 43 1.67 29.60 7.65
N LEU A 44 0.97 30.72 7.86
CA LEU A 44 0.21 31.37 6.77
C LEU A 44 1.11 32.03 5.73
N GLN A 45 2.27 32.53 6.14
CA GLN A 45 3.25 33.15 5.24
C GLN A 45 4.15 32.10 4.57
N HIS A 46 4.33 30.91 5.20
CA HIS A 46 5.21 29.83 4.76
C HIS A 46 4.47 28.48 4.69
N PRO A 47 3.41 28.36 3.85
CA PRO A 47 2.65 27.11 3.74
C PRO A 47 3.50 25.93 3.25
N GLU A 48 4.62 26.20 2.55
CA GLU A 48 5.59 25.19 2.12
C GLU A 48 6.16 24.38 3.29
N VAL A 49 6.41 25.00 4.46
CA VAL A 49 6.93 24.31 5.65
C VAL A 49 5.96 23.25 6.14
N LEU A 50 4.65 23.54 6.12
CA LEU A 50 3.63 22.58 6.47
C LEU A 50 3.60 21.42 5.46
N MET A 51 3.68 21.74 4.16
CA MET A 51 3.69 20.73 3.10
C MET A 51 4.92 19.83 3.18
N GLU A 52 6.10 20.37 3.42
CA GLU A 52 7.32 19.61 3.65
C GLU A 52 7.21 18.68 4.87
N SER A 53 6.65 19.19 5.96
CA SER A 53 6.41 18.40 7.18
C SER A 53 5.48 17.22 6.90
N VAL A 54 4.37 17.45 6.20
CA VAL A 54 3.42 16.41 5.80
C VAL A 54 4.06 15.39 4.86
N GLN A 55 4.83 15.84 3.87
CA GLN A 55 5.55 14.95 2.95
C GLN A 55 6.58 14.08 3.68
N SER A 56 7.36 14.70 4.56
CA SER A 56 8.35 13.98 5.38
C SER A 56 7.71 12.95 6.30
N TYR A 57 6.56 13.28 6.90
CA TYR A 57 5.77 12.35 7.72
C TYR A 57 5.28 11.16 6.87
N ARG A 58 4.67 11.44 5.72
CA ARG A 58 4.16 10.39 4.81
C ARG A 58 5.27 9.46 4.32
N GLU A 59 6.45 10.00 4.02
CA GLU A 59 7.57 9.19 3.58
C GLU A 59 8.08 8.27 4.69
N ARG A 60 8.19 8.75 5.93
CA ARG A 60 8.53 7.89 7.09
C ARG A 60 7.50 6.78 7.28
N GLU A 61 6.22 7.11 7.30
CA GLU A 61 5.13 6.12 7.41
C GLU A 61 5.17 5.09 6.26
N ARG A 62 5.49 5.53 5.04
CA ARG A 62 5.64 4.65 3.89
C ARG A 62 6.80 3.66 4.08
N VAL A 63 7.95 4.16 4.49
CA VAL A 63 9.15 3.33 4.74
C VAL A 63 8.88 2.33 5.86
N GLU A 64 8.36 2.76 7.00
CA GLU A 64 8.05 1.89 8.13
C GLU A 64 7.00 0.82 7.76
N THR A 65 5.99 1.20 6.98
CA THR A 65 4.97 0.25 6.50
C THR A 65 5.58 -0.77 5.56
N GLN A 66 6.46 -0.34 4.65
CA GLN A 66 7.16 -1.25 3.74
C GLN A 66 8.09 -2.21 4.50
N GLU A 67 8.84 -1.73 5.47
CA GLU A 67 9.72 -2.56 6.30
C GLU A 67 8.92 -3.59 7.10
N ARG A 68 7.80 -3.19 7.72
CA ARG A 68 6.89 -4.11 8.41
C ARG A 68 6.35 -5.18 7.46
N SER A 69 5.89 -4.78 6.27
CA SER A 69 5.39 -5.72 5.26
C SER A 69 6.49 -6.68 4.78
N ASN A 70 7.69 -6.18 4.50
CA ASN A 70 8.82 -7.02 4.09
C ASN A 70 9.20 -8.03 5.17
N ALA A 71 9.23 -7.62 6.44
CA ALA A 71 9.47 -8.51 7.57
C ALA A 71 8.37 -9.58 7.69
N ALA A 72 7.10 -9.18 7.54
CA ALA A 72 5.98 -10.09 7.57
C ALA A 72 6.01 -11.10 6.40
N ILE A 73 6.38 -10.66 5.17
CA ILE A 73 6.57 -11.54 4.01
C ILE A 73 7.65 -12.58 4.32
N GLY A 74 8.80 -12.16 4.87
CA GLY A 74 9.88 -13.06 5.24
C GLY A 74 9.45 -14.12 6.27
N ALA A 75 8.71 -13.69 7.30
CA ALA A 75 8.21 -14.58 8.36
C ALA A 75 7.12 -15.56 7.89
N ASN A 76 6.36 -15.21 6.83
CA ASN A 76 5.26 -16.03 6.30
C ASN A 76 5.58 -16.63 4.91
N ARG A 77 6.88 -16.81 4.60
CA ARG A 77 7.30 -17.28 3.28
C ARG A 77 6.73 -18.65 2.91
N SER A 78 6.64 -19.57 3.86
CA SER A 78 6.05 -20.89 3.65
C SER A 78 4.56 -20.79 3.28
N ASP A 79 3.79 -20.00 4.01
CA ASP A 79 2.36 -19.80 3.72
C ASP A 79 2.13 -19.11 2.36
N LEU A 80 3.09 -18.31 1.91
CA LEU A 80 3.02 -17.64 0.62
C LEU A 80 3.36 -18.57 -0.54
N LEU A 81 4.44 -19.35 -0.43
CA LEU A 81 5.06 -20.02 -1.57
C LEU A 81 4.85 -21.54 -1.59
N ASP A 82 4.63 -22.17 -0.42
CA ASP A 82 4.64 -23.61 -0.25
C ASP A 82 3.31 -24.17 0.29
N ASP A 83 2.28 -23.34 0.40
CA ASP A 83 0.93 -23.74 0.82
C ASP A 83 0.28 -24.63 -0.25
N PRO A 84 0.08 -25.93 0.01
CA PRO A 84 -0.45 -26.87 -0.97
C PRO A 84 -1.92 -26.62 -1.31
N THR A 85 -2.61 -25.80 -0.55
CA THR A 85 -4.02 -25.47 -0.78
C THR A 85 -4.18 -24.28 -1.73
N SER A 86 -3.09 -23.56 -2.03
CA SER A 86 -3.09 -22.44 -2.94
C SER A 86 -2.94 -22.90 -4.39
N PRO A 87 -3.88 -22.53 -5.27
CA PRO A 87 -3.75 -22.85 -6.68
C PRO A 87 -2.55 -22.14 -7.32
N VAL A 88 -1.88 -22.85 -8.22
CA VAL A 88 -0.72 -22.35 -8.96
C VAL A 88 -0.96 -22.49 -10.45
N ILE A 89 -0.60 -21.44 -11.20
CA ILE A 89 -0.55 -21.48 -12.67
C ILE A 89 0.89 -21.17 -13.10
N GLY A 90 1.42 -21.96 -14.04
CA GLY A 90 2.81 -21.95 -14.46
C GLY A 90 3.53 -23.23 -14.05
N ASP A 91 4.84 -23.31 -14.33
CA ASP A 91 5.64 -24.46 -13.97
C ASP A 91 5.90 -24.47 -12.43
N ALA A 92 5.58 -25.58 -11.78
CA ALA A 92 5.83 -25.74 -10.34
C ALA A 92 7.31 -25.56 -9.96
N GLY A 93 8.24 -25.88 -10.88
CA GLY A 93 9.68 -25.70 -10.73
C GLY A 93 10.20 -24.31 -11.14
N ALA A 94 9.32 -23.38 -11.54
CA ALA A 94 9.72 -22.04 -11.94
C ALA A 94 10.51 -21.33 -10.84
N GLY A 95 11.63 -20.73 -11.22
CA GLY A 95 12.53 -20.05 -10.30
C GLY A 95 11.96 -18.79 -9.67
N ILE A 96 10.90 -18.20 -10.27
CA ILE A 96 10.26 -16.98 -9.81
C ILE A 96 8.79 -17.26 -9.48
N ALA A 97 8.44 -17.05 -8.22
CA ALA A 97 7.06 -17.12 -7.77
C ALA A 97 6.50 -15.70 -7.54
N ILE A 98 5.31 -15.48 -8.08
CA ILE A 98 4.50 -14.29 -7.84
C ILE A 98 3.27 -14.75 -7.05
N VAL A 99 3.00 -14.16 -5.90
CA VAL A 99 1.76 -14.40 -5.16
C VAL A 99 0.79 -13.30 -5.47
N GLN A 100 -0.43 -13.64 -5.88
CA GLN A 100 -1.50 -12.67 -6.17
C GLN A 100 -2.66 -12.84 -5.19
N PHE A 101 -2.92 -11.81 -4.38
CA PHE A 101 -4.16 -11.67 -3.63
C PHE A 101 -5.19 -10.96 -4.51
N PHE A 102 -6.36 -11.56 -4.68
CA PHE A 102 -7.34 -11.04 -5.64
C PHE A 102 -8.78 -11.39 -5.27
N ASP A 103 -9.72 -10.70 -5.94
CA ASP A 103 -11.16 -10.89 -5.79
C ASP A 103 -11.81 -10.89 -7.18
N TYR A 104 -12.71 -11.82 -7.44
CA TYR A 104 -13.36 -11.96 -8.76
C TYR A 104 -14.29 -10.79 -9.11
N GLN A 105 -14.85 -10.08 -8.12
CA GLN A 105 -15.66 -8.88 -8.34
C GLN A 105 -14.83 -7.60 -8.47
N CYS A 106 -13.54 -7.67 -8.21
CA CYS A 106 -12.66 -6.53 -8.33
C CYS A 106 -12.37 -6.19 -9.80
N GLY A 107 -12.83 -5.01 -10.25
CA GLY A 107 -12.60 -4.54 -11.62
C GLY A 107 -11.12 -4.40 -11.98
N TYR A 108 -10.24 -4.09 -11.02
CA TYR A 108 -8.79 -4.04 -11.25
C TYR A 108 -8.19 -5.45 -11.39
N CYS A 109 -8.71 -6.46 -10.67
CA CYS A 109 -8.31 -7.85 -10.84
C CYS A 109 -8.68 -8.37 -12.23
N ARG A 110 -9.88 -8.06 -12.70
CA ARG A 110 -10.33 -8.41 -14.04
C ARG A 110 -9.46 -7.74 -15.14
N ARG A 111 -9.10 -6.46 -14.94
CA ARG A 111 -8.25 -5.74 -15.90
C ARG A 111 -6.82 -6.25 -15.98
N VAL A 112 -6.24 -6.70 -14.86
CA VAL A 112 -4.87 -7.21 -14.85
C VAL A 112 -4.77 -8.67 -15.30
N ALA A 113 -5.85 -9.43 -15.29
CA ALA A 113 -5.85 -10.87 -15.62
C ALA A 113 -5.25 -11.18 -17.00
N PRO A 114 -5.56 -10.45 -18.09
CA PRO A 114 -4.90 -10.66 -19.38
C PRO A 114 -3.40 -10.41 -19.33
N THR A 115 -2.94 -9.44 -18.54
CA THR A 115 -1.51 -9.15 -18.34
C THR A 115 -0.81 -10.31 -17.63
N VAL A 116 -1.44 -10.87 -16.58
CA VAL A 116 -0.91 -12.04 -15.87
C VAL A 116 -0.87 -13.27 -16.77
N SER A 117 -1.89 -13.50 -17.58
CA SER A 117 -1.89 -14.58 -18.56
C SER A 117 -0.75 -14.44 -19.57
N LYS A 118 -0.59 -13.24 -20.14
CA LYS A 118 0.51 -12.94 -21.08
C LYS A 118 1.88 -13.13 -20.42
N LEU A 119 2.04 -12.67 -19.17
CA LEU A 119 3.27 -12.88 -18.41
C LEU A 119 3.64 -14.36 -18.32
N LEU A 120 2.68 -15.23 -17.99
CA LEU A 120 2.88 -16.69 -17.89
C LEU A 120 3.17 -17.34 -19.25
N GLU A 121 2.66 -16.77 -20.33
CA GLU A 121 2.95 -17.23 -21.69
C GLU A 121 4.37 -16.89 -22.12
N GLU A 122 4.84 -15.69 -21.84
CA GLU A 122 6.14 -15.15 -22.27
C GLU A 122 7.29 -15.56 -21.35
N HIS A 123 7.03 -15.79 -20.05
CA HIS A 123 8.06 -16.07 -19.04
C HIS A 123 7.86 -17.45 -18.40
N LYS A 124 8.39 -18.51 -19.01
CA LYS A 124 8.22 -19.90 -18.54
C LYS A 124 8.91 -20.18 -17.19
N ASN A 125 9.83 -19.31 -16.76
CA ASN A 125 10.47 -19.37 -15.45
C ASN A 125 9.67 -18.63 -14.34
N VAL A 126 8.41 -18.28 -14.63
CA VAL A 126 7.50 -17.63 -13.69
C VAL A 126 6.31 -18.52 -13.39
N ARG A 127 5.93 -18.62 -12.12
CA ARG A 127 4.66 -19.18 -11.66
C ARG A 127 3.87 -18.14 -10.86
N VAL A 128 2.57 -18.22 -10.91
CA VAL A 128 1.67 -17.38 -10.09
C VAL A 128 0.90 -18.25 -9.13
N ILE A 129 0.99 -17.92 -7.85
CA ILE A 129 0.27 -18.53 -6.74
C ILE A 129 -0.91 -17.64 -6.40
N PHE A 130 -2.11 -18.18 -6.45
CA PHE A 130 -3.33 -17.43 -6.27
C PHE A 130 -3.87 -17.57 -4.85
N LYS A 131 -4.00 -16.44 -4.16
CA LYS A 131 -4.62 -16.32 -2.84
C LYS A 131 -5.99 -15.69 -2.99
N GLU A 132 -7.02 -16.53 -2.99
CA GLU A 132 -8.42 -16.12 -2.99
C GLU A 132 -8.71 -15.20 -1.81
N LEU A 133 -9.11 -13.95 -2.06
CA LEU A 133 -9.37 -12.93 -1.04
C LEU A 133 -10.71 -12.23 -1.32
N PRO A 134 -11.84 -12.90 -1.04
CA PRO A 134 -13.18 -12.38 -1.34
C PRO A 134 -13.59 -11.31 -0.32
N ILE A 135 -13.30 -10.04 -0.61
CA ILE A 135 -13.55 -8.90 0.27
C ILE A 135 -14.67 -7.97 -0.22
N LEU A 136 -15.22 -8.21 -1.42
CA LEU A 136 -16.17 -7.31 -2.06
C LEU A 136 -17.64 -7.78 -1.97
N GLY A 137 -17.91 -8.79 -1.15
CA GLY A 137 -19.28 -9.20 -0.87
C GLY A 137 -19.59 -10.67 -1.10
N PRO A 138 -20.89 -11.06 -1.02
CA PRO A 138 -21.30 -12.46 -1.12
C PRO A 138 -20.95 -13.13 -2.44
N GLU A 139 -21.03 -12.40 -3.55
CA GLU A 139 -20.70 -12.89 -4.89
C GLU A 139 -19.20 -13.22 -5.02
N SER A 140 -18.33 -12.44 -4.34
CA SER A 140 -16.90 -12.73 -4.25
C SER A 140 -16.66 -14.04 -3.52
N HIS A 141 -17.32 -14.24 -2.38
CA HIS A 141 -17.26 -15.50 -1.63
C HIS A 141 -17.78 -16.69 -2.44
N LEU A 142 -18.89 -16.51 -3.16
CA LEU A 142 -19.44 -17.55 -4.02
C LEU A 142 -18.46 -17.95 -5.12
N ALA A 143 -17.85 -16.97 -5.79
CA ALA A 143 -16.88 -17.19 -6.85
C ALA A 143 -15.60 -17.89 -6.36
N SER A 144 -15.01 -17.42 -5.26
CA SER A 144 -13.81 -18.02 -4.66
C SER A 144 -14.05 -19.46 -4.21
N ARG A 145 -15.20 -19.76 -3.60
CA ARG A 145 -15.57 -21.12 -3.24
C ARG A 145 -15.70 -22.01 -4.46
N ALA A 146 -16.30 -21.53 -5.55
CA ALA A 146 -16.45 -22.28 -6.79
C ALA A 146 -15.08 -22.55 -7.45
N ALA A 147 -14.19 -21.57 -7.49
CA ALA A 147 -12.85 -21.75 -8.04
C ALA A 147 -12.01 -22.75 -7.26
N LEU A 148 -12.04 -22.69 -5.92
CA LEU A 148 -11.36 -23.66 -5.06
C LEU A 148 -11.98 -25.07 -5.17
N ALA A 149 -13.30 -25.18 -5.34
CA ALA A 149 -13.96 -26.46 -5.61
C ALA A 149 -13.60 -27.01 -7.01
N ALA A 150 -13.47 -26.15 -8.01
CA ALA A 150 -12.98 -26.56 -9.35
C ALA A 150 -11.51 -27.02 -9.28
N ALA A 151 -10.68 -26.41 -8.41
CA ALA A 151 -9.33 -26.87 -8.16
C ALA A 151 -9.28 -28.32 -7.67
N LYS A 152 -10.21 -28.77 -6.81
CA LYS A 152 -10.34 -30.17 -6.36
C LYS A 152 -10.73 -31.13 -7.48
N GLN A 153 -11.16 -30.62 -8.63
CA GLN A 153 -11.40 -31.37 -9.86
C GLN A 153 -10.31 -31.16 -10.92
N GLY A 154 -9.18 -30.51 -10.58
CA GLY A 154 -8.06 -30.27 -11.48
C GLY A 154 -8.28 -29.14 -12.50
N ALA A 155 -9.33 -28.33 -12.35
CA ALA A 155 -9.77 -27.36 -13.34
C ALA A 155 -9.66 -25.89 -12.84
N TYR A 156 -8.78 -25.61 -11.89
CA TYR A 156 -8.66 -24.24 -11.37
C TYR A 156 -8.37 -23.20 -12.47
N ALA A 157 -7.30 -23.41 -13.24
CA ALA A 157 -6.87 -22.41 -14.23
C ALA A 157 -7.95 -22.03 -15.24
N PRO A 158 -8.60 -22.96 -15.96
CA PRO A 158 -9.67 -22.62 -16.89
C PRO A 158 -10.90 -22.02 -16.19
N PHE A 159 -11.24 -22.49 -14.98
CA PHE A 159 -12.36 -21.97 -14.20
C PHE A 159 -12.11 -20.53 -13.74
N HIS A 160 -10.92 -20.27 -13.20
CA HIS A 160 -10.44 -18.96 -12.78
C HIS A 160 -10.49 -17.93 -13.93
N GLN A 161 -9.94 -18.30 -15.11
CA GLN A 161 -9.95 -17.42 -16.28
C GLN A 161 -11.37 -17.07 -16.71
N LYS A 162 -12.26 -18.06 -16.77
CA LYS A 162 -13.66 -17.83 -17.13
C LYS A 162 -14.41 -16.98 -16.10
N LEU A 163 -14.18 -17.17 -14.80
CA LEU A 163 -14.78 -16.33 -13.75
C LEU A 163 -14.36 -14.86 -13.86
N LEU A 164 -13.08 -14.60 -14.14
CA LEU A 164 -12.59 -13.22 -14.35
C LEU A 164 -13.17 -12.56 -15.62
N ALA A 165 -13.59 -13.37 -16.59
CA ALA A 165 -14.19 -12.92 -17.84
C ALA A 165 -15.74 -12.76 -17.78
N VAL A 166 -16.37 -13.14 -16.67
CA VAL A 166 -17.84 -12.98 -16.51
C VAL A 166 -18.21 -11.49 -16.52
N ASP A 167 -19.09 -11.10 -17.40
CA ASP A 167 -19.66 -9.75 -17.38
C ASP A 167 -20.73 -9.62 -16.30
N GLY A 168 -20.60 -8.62 -15.44
CA GLY A 168 -21.53 -8.37 -14.32
C GLY A 168 -21.30 -9.25 -13.09
N PRO A 169 -22.34 -9.42 -12.24
CA PRO A 169 -22.25 -10.17 -11.00
C PRO A 169 -22.12 -11.68 -11.26
N ILE A 170 -21.26 -12.34 -10.48
CA ILE A 170 -21.10 -13.79 -10.54
C ILE A 170 -22.23 -14.44 -9.73
N THR A 171 -23.18 -15.03 -10.43
CA THR A 171 -24.35 -15.71 -9.85
C THR A 171 -24.14 -17.23 -9.77
N ALA A 172 -24.98 -17.91 -8.96
CA ALA A 172 -25.00 -19.37 -8.94
C ALA A 172 -25.23 -19.98 -10.33
N LYS A 173 -26.10 -19.35 -11.15
CA LYS A 173 -26.35 -19.77 -12.53
C LYS A 173 -25.10 -19.67 -13.39
N ALA A 174 -24.36 -18.55 -13.32
CA ALA A 174 -23.11 -18.39 -14.06
C ALA A 174 -22.08 -19.47 -13.68
N ILE A 175 -21.98 -19.83 -12.39
CA ILE A 175 -21.10 -20.91 -11.92
C ILE A 175 -21.54 -22.27 -12.49
N GLU A 176 -22.83 -22.56 -12.55
CA GLU A 176 -23.36 -23.79 -13.13
C GLU A 176 -23.05 -23.89 -14.62
N GLU A 177 -23.28 -22.79 -15.37
CA GLU A 177 -22.96 -22.69 -16.79
C GLU A 177 -21.45 -22.90 -17.05
N LEU A 178 -20.58 -22.30 -16.24
CA LEU A 178 -19.13 -22.50 -16.33
C LEU A 178 -18.72 -23.93 -16.01
N THR A 179 -19.38 -24.53 -15.00
CA THR A 179 -19.14 -25.93 -14.61
C THR A 179 -19.47 -26.87 -15.76
N ASP A 180 -20.62 -26.70 -16.41
CA ASP A 180 -21.04 -27.48 -17.58
C ASP A 180 -20.08 -27.26 -18.77
N GLN A 181 -19.76 -26.02 -19.10
CA GLN A 181 -18.81 -25.71 -20.18
C GLN A 181 -17.43 -26.34 -20.01
N LEU A 182 -17.00 -26.60 -18.77
CA LEU A 182 -15.72 -27.21 -18.46
C LEU A 182 -15.83 -28.72 -18.21
N GLY A 183 -17.02 -29.30 -18.34
CA GLY A 183 -17.25 -30.72 -18.14
C GLY A 183 -17.02 -31.19 -16.69
N LEU A 184 -17.23 -30.32 -15.71
CA LEU A 184 -17.04 -30.65 -14.31
C LEU A 184 -18.27 -31.26 -13.69
N ASP A 185 -18.11 -32.09 -12.66
CA ASP A 185 -19.21 -32.61 -11.85
C ASP A 185 -19.81 -31.51 -10.96
N LEU A 186 -20.98 -31.01 -11.36
CA LEU A 186 -21.70 -29.95 -10.64
C LEU A 186 -22.11 -30.38 -9.21
N ALA A 187 -22.52 -31.63 -9.02
CA ALA A 187 -22.90 -32.12 -7.69
C ALA A 187 -21.69 -32.16 -6.75
N ARG A 188 -20.53 -32.59 -7.24
CA ARG A 188 -19.25 -32.54 -6.52
C ARG A 188 -18.83 -31.09 -6.27
N LEU A 189 -18.91 -30.20 -7.27
CA LEU A 189 -18.57 -28.78 -7.12
C LEU A 189 -19.38 -28.15 -5.97
N ARG A 190 -20.69 -28.34 -5.95
CA ARG A 190 -21.57 -27.79 -4.90
C ARG A 190 -21.23 -28.31 -3.51
N ARG A 191 -20.93 -29.62 -3.37
CA ARG A 191 -20.47 -30.19 -2.10
C ARG A 191 -19.13 -29.57 -1.65
N ASP A 192 -18.16 -29.49 -2.56
CA ASP A 192 -16.84 -28.97 -2.27
C ASP A 192 -16.86 -27.46 -1.94
N MET A 193 -17.68 -26.66 -2.62
CA MET A 193 -17.93 -25.25 -2.29
C MET A 193 -18.38 -25.04 -0.84
N SER A 194 -19.12 -25.97 -0.28
CA SER A 194 -19.66 -25.90 1.08
C SER A 194 -18.75 -26.58 2.12
N SER A 195 -17.63 -27.15 1.69
CA SER A 195 -16.78 -27.91 2.57
C SER A 195 -16.04 -27.03 3.60
N PRO A 196 -15.75 -27.56 4.82
CA PRO A 196 -14.96 -26.87 5.82
C PRO A 196 -13.55 -26.53 5.32
N GLU A 197 -12.97 -27.38 4.46
CA GLU A 197 -11.63 -27.17 3.89
C GLU A 197 -11.57 -25.89 3.03
N VAL A 198 -12.54 -25.72 2.13
CA VAL A 198 -12.63 -24.50 1.29
C VAL A 198 -12.86 -23.26 2.16
N ALA A 199 -13.68 -23.37 3.20
CA ALA A 199 -13.87 -22.28 4.16
C ALA A 199 -12.57 -21.95 4.91
N ALA A 200 -11.81 -22.94 5.34
CA ALA A 200 -10.55 -22.76 6.04
C ALA A 200 -9.49 -22.08 5.17
N ILE A 201 -9.40 -22.41 3.87
CA ILE A 201 -8.50 -21.76 2.91
C ILE A 201 -8.80 -20.24 2.85
N LEU A 202 -10.06 -19.84 2.70
CA LEU A 202 -10.42 -18.42 2.64
C LEU A 202 -10.10 -17.68 3.94
N VAL A 203 -10.35 -18.31 5.09
CA VAL A 203 -9.98 -17.74 6.40
C VAL A 203 -8.47 -17.61 6.55
N HIS A 204 -7.72 -18.62 6.12
CA HIS A 204 -6.25 -18.57 6.13
C HIS A 204 -5.73 -17.44 5.25
N ASN A 205 -6.19 -17.33 4.01
CA ASN A 205 -5.80 -16.28 3.08
C ASN A 205 -6.12 -14.88 3.62
N GLN A 206 -7.29 -14.72 4.26
CA GLN A 206 -7.66 -13.44 4.88
C GLN A 206 -6.73 -13.07 6.05
N ARG A 207 -6.36 -14.04 6.90
CA ARG A 207 -5.39 -13.81 7.98
C ARG A 207 -4.02 -13.44 7.44
N LEU A 208 -3.54 -14.19 6.45
CA LEU A 208 -2.27 -13.93 5.80
C LEU A 208 -2.25 -12.54 5.16
N ALA A 209 -3.29 -12.17 4.42
CA ALA A 209 -3.44 -10.84 3.83
C ALA A 209 -3.36 -9.73 4.89
N ASN A 210 -4.07 -9.88 6.01
CA ASN A 210 -4.03 -8.92 7.12
C ASN A 210 -2.62 -8.82 7.74
N THR A 211 -1.95 -9.96 7.96
CA THR A 211 -0.58 -10.01 8.53
C THR A 211 0.43 -9.31 7.63
N LEU A 212 0.27 -9.40 6.32
CA LEU A 212 1.16 -8.77 5.33
C LEU A 212 0.83 -7.29 5.08
N GLY A 213 -0.31 -6.81 5.58
CA GLY A 213 -0.79 -5.46 5.31
C GLY A 213 -1.44 -5.29 3.93
N VAL A 214 -1.98 -6.36 3.35
CA VAL A 214 -2.77 -6.31 2.10
C VAL A 214 -4.09 -5.60 2.37
N GLN A 215 -4.28 -4.41 1.83
CA GLN A 215 -5.46 -3.57 2.05
C GLN A 215 -6.42 -3.52 0.86
N SER A 216 -5.99 -4.02 -0.30
CA SER A 216 -6.77 -3.95 -1.54
C SER A 216 -6.40 -5.09 -2.49
N THR A 217 -7.29 -5.32 -3.46
CA THR A 217 -7.07 -6.26 -4.56
C THR A 217 -7.02 -5.53 -5.92
N PRO A 218 -6.19 -5.98 -6.87
CA PRO A 218 -5.17 -7.00 -6.68
C PRO A 218 -3.99 -6.47 -5.85
N SER A 219 -3.31 -7.35 -5.12
CA SER A 219 -2.00 -7.09 -4.54
C SER A 219 -1.07 -8.25 -4.87
N PHE A 220 0.19 -7.95 -5.11
CA PHE A 220 1.18 -8.95 -5.52
C PHE A 220 2.32 -9.00 -4.51
N VAL A 221 2.82 -10.21 -4.22
CA VAL A 221 4.10 -10.39 -3.55
C VAL A 221 5.09 -10.94 -4.57
N ILE A 222 6.19 -10.22 -4.80
CA ILE A 222 7.27 -10.59 -5.71
C ILE A 222 8.59 -10.45 -4.95
N GLY A 223 9.30 -11.55 -4.77
CA GLY A 223 10.46 -11.58 -3.88
C GLY A 223 10.06 -11.29 -2.44
N ASN A 224 10.49 -10.17 -1.90
CA ASN A 224 10.18 -9.73 -0.54
C ASN A 224 9.40 -8.40 -0.51
N GLU A 225 8.73 -8.05 -1.60
CA GLU A 225 8.00 -6.79 -1.73
C GLU A 225 6.51 -7.03 -1.93
N LEU A 226 5.67 -6.31 -1.17
CA LEU A 226 4.22 -6.21 -1.40
C LEU A 226 3.96 -5.02 -2.33
N ILE A 227 3.32 -5.29 -3.46
CA ILE A 227 2.98 -4.30 -4.50
C ILE A 227 1.46 -4.24 -4.63
N PRO A 228 0.82 -3.18 -4.14
CA PRO A 228 -0.63 -3.01 -4.28
C PRO A 228 -1.00 -2.51 -5.66
N GLY A 229 -2.17 -2.94 -6.13
CA GLY A 229 -2.78 -2.47 -7.38
C GLY A 229 -2.41 -3.27 -8.63
N ALA A 230 -3.12 -2.95 -9.72
CA ALA A 230 -2.87 -3.55 -11.01
C ALA A 230 -1.60 -2.95 -11.65
N MET A 231 -0.83 -3.79 -12.34
CA MET A 231 0.41 -3.42 -13.02
C MET A 231 0.32 -3.79 -14.51
N ASP A 232 1.07 -3.07 -15.34
CA ASP A 232 1.32 -3.46 -16.72
C ASP A 232 2.41 -4.54 -16.83
N LEU A 233 2.57 -5.12 -18.02
CA LEU A 233 3.55 -6.19 -18.24
C LEU A 233 4.98 -5.73 -17.98
N ARG A 234 5.33 -4.53 -18.43
CA ARG A 234 6.67 -3.95 -18.25
C ARG A 234 7.03 -3.87 -16.77
N ARG A 235 6.08 -3.46 -15.90
CA ARG A 235 6.33 -3.38 -14.47
C ARG A 235 6.54 -4.77 -13.84
N PHE A 236 5.82 -5.80 -14.28
CA PHE A 236 6.08 -7.18 -13.89
C PHE A 236 7.49 -7.62 -14.28
N GLU A 237 7.92 -7.34 -15.51
CA GLU A 237 9.26 -7.69 -16.02
C GLU A 237 10.40 -7.01 -15.24
N GLU A 238 10.24 -5.73 -14.92
CA GLU A 238 11.18 -4.99 -14.06
C GLU A 238 11.35 -5.66 -12.70
N LEU A 239 10.24 -6.03 -12.05
CA LEU A 239 10.23 -6.68 -10.74
C LEU A 239 10.81 -8.09 -10.79
N ILE A 240 10.50 -8.84 -11.84
CA ILE A 240 11.06 -10.18 -12.09
C ILE A 240 12.58 -10.07 -12.26
N SER A 241 13.04 -9.17 -13.11
CA SER A 241 14.47 -8.96 -13.36
C SER A 241 15.22 -8.61 -12.07
N LYS A 242 14.68 -7.73 -11.25
CA LYS A 242 15.22 -7.36 -9.93
C LYS A 242 15.36 -8.55 -8.98
N ASN A 243 14.50 -9.57 -9.10
CA ASN A 243 14.44 -10.72 -8.21
C ASN A 243 15.08 -12.00 -8.81
N SER A 244 15.46 -11.99 -10.10
CA SER A 244 16.10 -13.14 -10.78
C SER A 244 17.55 -13.37 -10.40
N GLY A 245 18.19 -12.46 -9.70
CA GLY A 245 19.61 -12.52 -9.31
C GLY A 245 19.86 -12.88 -7.85
N ARG A 246 18.87 -13.39 -7.13
CA ARG A 246 18.99 -13.72 -5.70
C ARG A 246 18.81 -15.19 -5.43
#